data_31fbfbc9f9d61c307a74354e6d92229b
#
_entry.id   31fbfbc9f9d61c307a74354e6d92229b
#
_cell.length_a   1.000
_cell.length_b   1.000
_cell.length_c   1.000
_cell.angle_alpha   90.00
_cell.angle_beta   90.00
_cell.angle_gamma   90.00
#
_symmetry.space_group_name_H-M   'P 1'
#
loop_
_entity.id
_entity.type
_entity.pdbx_description
1 polymer ?
#
loop_
_entity_poly.entity_id
_entity_poly.type
_entity_poly.pdbx_seq_one_letter_code
_entity_poly.pdbx_strand_id
1 'polypeptide(L)'
;MRHTLICTVGTSLKANLGRERPEWHELYVQGRLKDLARALASLPPQDRLLGAEINSIDSILSKGILTRPDNLYLLVSDTEDGRAIGELLKLYYLEPANPRRFEQAHWEVLAGLTDASHERFRREGLRHLVTAVADIARQWGPEQVVINATGGYKAQISFAGLIGQALDIPVCYLFERFSEVITLPPQPVSLDLSFWLAHVHRFYLLAEDQGEPEDYEALDPRFASLVETVEVEGEQLAGLTAMGQLFHETFRHRFARQKELLLPPPAGLRPEDKKITYEKNLGPRPPGIETWFARLLEVPYVTRINTYWYSPDLPRTPYFRPSAKGEVDRVEGGFSDGKATTKFTAFITATTAAQRDAALADLNERFLSR
;
A
#
# COMPACT_ATOMS: atom_id res chain seq x y z
N MET A 1 19.85 3.33 -9.48
CA MET A 1 20.63 3.99 -8.38
C MET A 1 19.64 4.29 -7.25
N ARG A 2 19.86 3.78 -6.04
CA ARG A 2 18.90 3.91 -4.94
C ARG A 2 19.02 5.26 -4.26
N HIS A 3 17.90 5.93 -4.06
CA HIS A 3 17.83 7.29 -3.50
C HIS A 3 16.70 7.49 -2.47
N THR A 4 15.89 6.46 -2.22
CA THR A 4 14.76 6.52 -1.27
C THR A 4 14.94 5.48 -0.18
N LEU A 5 14.88 5.91 1.08
CA LEU A 5 14.96 5.06 2.25
C LEU A 5 13.64 5.05 3.01
N ILE A 6 13.09 3.88 3.25
CA ILE A 6 11.99 3.65 4.16
C ILE A 6 12.57 3.12 5.47
N CYS A 7 12.23 3.74 6.59
CA CYS A 7 12.75 3.35 7.90
C CYS A 7 11.59 3.07 8.85
N THR A 8 11.52 1.86 9.40
CA THR A 8 10.67 1.59 10.56
C THR A 8 11.29 2.19 11.79
N VAL A 9 10.50 2.84 12.65
CA VAL A 9 10.98 3.65 13.77
C VAL A 9 10.50 3.09 15.10
N GLY A 10 11.43 2.94 16.03
CA GLY A 10 11.17 2.61 17.43
C GLY A 10 11.43 3.79 18.36
N THR A 11 11.58 3.49 19.65
CA THR A 11 11.75 4.49 20.72
C THR A 11 13.11 4.41 21.42
N SER A 12 14.09 3.73 20.82
CA SER A 12 15.40 3.50 21.42
C SER A 12 16.15 4.81 21.73
N LEU A 13 16.05 5.81 20.87
CA LEU A 13 16.64 7.13 21.09
C LEU A 13 16.11 7.78 22.39
N LYS A 14 14.79 7.81 22.62
CA LYS A 14 14.20 8.34 23.86
C LYS A 14 14.75 7.63 25.09
N ALA A 15 14.79 6.30 25.04
CA ALA A 15 15.30 5.49 26.15
C ALA A 15 16.77 5.77 26.46
N ASN A 16 17.60 5.98 25.45
CA ASN A 16 19.01 6.33 25.59
C ASN A 16 19.19 7.74 26.21
N LEU A 17 18.44 8.72 25.73
CA LEU A 17 18.45 10.09 26.28
C LEU A 17 18.11 10.09 27.76
N GLY A 18 17.06 9.37 28.17
CA GLY A 18 16.66 9.29 29.57
C GLY A 18 17.73 8.66 30.49
N ARG A 19 18.56 7.76 29.96
CA ARG A 19 19.62 7.09 30.73
C ARG A 19 20.93 7.87 30.77
N GLU A 20 21.33 8.48 29.68
CA GLU A 20 22.71 8.97 29.49
C GLU A 20 22.82 10.48 29.39
N ARG A 21 21.73 11.18 29.06
CA ARG A 21 21.68 12.64 28.80
C ARG A 21 20.39 13.27 29.33
N PRO A 22 20.22 13.36 30.68
CA PRO A 22 19.00 13.90 31.28
C PRO A 22 18.63 15.31 30.76
N GLU A 23 19.64 16.15 30.52
CA GLU A 23 19.44 17.50 29.96
C GLU A 23 18.87 17.50 28.53
N TRP A 24 19.19 16.52 27.72
CA TRP A 24 18.61 16.36 26.38
C TRP A 24 17.25 15.68 26.43
N HIS A 25 17.05 14.76 27.38
CA HIS A 25 15.74 14.19 27.65
C HIS A 25 14.73 15.26 28.09
N GLU A 26 15.17 16.27 28.84
CA GLU A 26 14.33 17.40 29.20
C GLU A 26 13.89 18.22 27.99
N LEU A 27 14.79 18.46 27.02
CA LEU A 27 14.43 19.09 25.74
C LEU A 27 13.36 18.29 25.00
N TYR A 28 13.47 16.95 25.03
CA TYR A 28 12.46 16.07 24.43
C TYR A 28 11.10 16.21 25.12
N VAL A 29 11.06 16.16 26.46
CA VAL A 29 9.82 16.29 27.25
C VAL A 29 9.17 17.67 27.09
N GLN A 30 9.97 18.73 26.96
CA GLN A 30 9.50 20.09 26.72
C GLN A 30 9.05 20.35 25.27
N GLY A 31 9.17 19.36 24.36
CA GLY A 31 8.84 19.52 22.94
C GLY A 31 9.82 20.40 22.16
N ARG A 32 11.02 20.71 22.72
CA ARG A 32 12.06 21.51 22.07
C ARG A 32 12.87 20.68 21.08
N LEU A 33 12.17 20.04 20.15
CA LEU A 33 12.74 19.02 19.26
C LEU A 33 13.76 19.60 18.29
N LYS A 34 13.64 20.86 17.88
CA LYS A 34 14.64 21.55 17.01
C LYS A 34 15.98 21.72 17.70
N ASP A 35 15.97 22.14 18.98
CA ASP A 35 17.19 22.32 19.74
C ASP A 35 17.85 20.97 20.00
N LEU A 36 17.05 19.96 20.31
CA LEU A 36 17.52 18.59 20.49
C LEU A 36 18.12 18.02 19.19
N ALA A 37 17.46 18.18 18.06
CA ALA A 37 17.95 17.71 16.75
C ALA A 37 19.33 18.30 16.42
N ARG A 38 19.52 19.60 16.68
CA ARG A 38 20.81 20.28 16.51
C ARG A 38 21.88 19.75 17.49
N ALA A 39 21.52 19.49 18.74
CA ALA A 39 22.44 18.90 19.71
C ALA A 39 22.86 17.47 19.29
N LEU A 40 21.90 16.64 18.83
CA LEU A 40 22.19 15.29 18.33
C LEU A 40 23.10 15.33 17.09
N ALA A 41 22.91 16.28 16.18
CA ALA A 41 23.74 16.43 14.96
C ALA A 41 25.20 16.80 15.24
N SER A 42 25.53 17.22 16.46
CA SER A 42 26.91 17.46 16.89
C SER A 42 27.70 16.21 17.24
N LEU A 43 27.01 15.06 17.41
CA LEU A 43 27.64 13.78 17.70
C LEU A 43 28.00 13.01 16.43
N PRO A 44 29.01 12.13 16.47
CA PRO A 44 29.26 11.20 15.39
C PRO A 44 28.03 10.29 15.17
N PRO A 45 27.57 10.06 13.92
CA PRO A 45 26.39 9.24 13.66
C PRO A 45 26.45 7.79 14.16
N GLN A 46 27.66 7.29 14.51
CA GLN A 46 27.90 5.97 15.07
C GLN A 46 27.76 5.94 16.60
N ASP A 47 27.59 7.09 17.25
CA ASP A 47 27.38 7.13 18.70
C ASP A 47 26.12 6.37 19.09
N ARG A 48 26.24 5.41 20.00
CA ARG A 48 25.14 4.56 20.42
C ARG A 48 24.00 5.32 21.11
N LEU A 49 24.28 6.49 21.65
CA LEU A 49 23.28 7.38 22.22
C LEU A 49 22.21 7.74 21.18
N LEU A 50 22.60 7.88 19.92
CA LEU A 50 21.71 8.30 18.82
C LEU A 50 20.65 7.24 18.43
N GLY A 51 20.77 6.01 18.96
CA GLY A 51 19.78 4.96 18.77
C GLY A 51 19.92 4.18 17.46
N ALA A 52 19.06 3.19 17.32
CA ALA A 52 19.15 2.18 16.29
C ALA A 52 18.92 2.75 14.87
N GLU A 53 17.99 3.69 14.73
CA GLU A 53 17.63 4.30 13.46
C GLU A 53 18.78 5.11 12.87
N ILE A 54 19.41 5.99 13.66
CA ILE A 54 20.51 6.84 13.19
C ILE A 54 21.74 5.99 12.87
N ASN A 55 22.09 5.05 13.76
CA ASN A 55 23.24 4.18 13.55
C ASN A 55 23.09 3.29 12.30
N SER A 56 21.89 2.74 12.07
CA SER A 56 21.66 1.90 10.89
C SER A 56 21.62 2.70 9.59
N ILE A 57 21.04 3.89 9.59
CA ILE A 57 21.03 4.79 8.41
C ILE A 57 22.47 5.22 8.08
N ASP A 58 23.30 5.57 9.07
CA ASP A 58 24.70 5.87 8.83
C ASP A 58 25.43 4.69 8.16
N SER A 59 25.22 3.48 8.65
CA SER A 59 25.82 2.28 8.05
C SER A 59 25.33 2.02 6.61
N ILE A 60 24.05 2.21 6.32
CA ILE A 60 23.46 2.09 4.98
C ILE A 60 24.13 3.05 4.00
N LEU A 61 24.30 4.31 4.41
CA LEU A 61 24.95 5.35 3.62
C LEU A 61 26.45 5.09 3.44
N SER A 62 27.13 4.70 4.50
CA SER A 62 28.59 4.41 4.49
C SER A 62 28.92 3.22 3.60
N LYS A 63 28.04 2.22 3.50
CA LYS A 63 28.20 1.05 2.61
C LYS A 63 27.76 1.34 1.16
N GLY A 64 27.24 2.51 0.87
CA GLY A 64 26.73 2.85 -0.47
C GLY A 64 25.50 2.02 -0.89
N ILE A 65 24.77 1.42 0.05
CA ILE A 65 23.53 0.68 -0.22
C ILE A 65 22.46 1.66 -0.70
N LEU A 66 22.36 2.82 -0.03
CA LEU A 66 21.69 4.01 -0.53
C LEU A 66 22.76 4.95 -1.15
N THR A 67 22.66 5.18 -2.45
CA THR A 67 23.70 5.92 -3.18
C THR A 67 23.53 7.45 -3.12
N ARG A 68 22.27 7.90 -2.90
CA ARG A 68 21.91 9.30 -2.73
C ARG A 68 20.89 9.43 -1.61
N PRO A 69 21.09 10.31 -0.63
CA PRO A 69 20.12 10.56 0.44
C PRO A 69 19.06 11.59 0.01
N ASP A 70 18.27 11.28 -1.04
CA ASP A 70 17.27 12.22 -1.54
C ASP A 70 16.02 12.18 -0.65
N ASN A 71 15.45 10.99 -0.42
CA ASN A 71 14.17 10.85 0.26
C ASN A 71 14.28 9.91 1.47
N LEU A 72 13.77 10.35 2.62
CA LEU A 72 13.62 9.55 3.83
C LEU A 72 12.15 9.50 4.26
N TYR A 73 11.61 8.28 4.40
CA TYR A 73 10.28 8.00 4.93
C TYR A 73 10.41 7.27 6.26
N LEU A 74 9.95 7.90 7.33
CA LEU A 74 9.99 7.39 8.69
C LEU A 74 8.59 6.87 9.07
N LEU A 75 8.43 5.56 9.17
CA LEU A 75 7.15 4.92 9.52
C LEU A 75 7.10 4.68 11.02
N VAL A 76 6.26 5.45 11.70
CA VAL A 76 6.20 5.51 13.17
C VAL A 76 4.95 4.82 13.73
N SER A 77 5.02 4.38 14.99
CA SER A 77 3.88 3.83 15.72
C SER A 77 2.80 4.88 15.99
N ASP A 78 1.56 4.41 16.17
CA ASP A 78 0.39 5.20 16.56
C ASP A 78 0.40 5.48 18.08
N THR A 79 1.45 6.15 18.53
CA THR A 79 1.71 6.54 19.92
C THR A 79 2.23 7.97 19.98
N GLU A 80 2.12 8.62 21.13
CA GLU A 80 2.71 9.95 21.34
C GLU A 80 4.22 9.93 21.12
N ASP A 81 4.90 8.91 21.65
CA ASP A 81 6.35 8.74 21.46
C ASP A 81 6.72 8.51 20.00
N GLY A 82 5.93 7.71 19.27
CA GLY A 82 6.14 7.50 17.84
C GLY A 82 6.11 8.80 17.05
N ARG A 83 5.11 9.65 17.31
CA ARG A 83 4.98 10.97 16.65
C ARG A 83 6.14 11.90 17.00
N ALA A 84 6.49 11.97 18.30
CA ALA A 84 7.57 12.83 18.78
C ALA A 84 8.95 12.40 18.22
N ILE A 85 9.23 11.10 18.17
CA ILE A 85 10.48 10.56 17.59
C ILE A 85 10.49 10.76 16.06
N GLY A 86 9.36 10.56 15.38
CA GLY A 86 9.24 10.82 13.93
C GLY A 86 9.59 12.27 13.59
N GLU A 87 9.01 13.24 14.30
CA GLU A 87 9.34 14.64 14.11
C GLU A 87 10.80 14.97 14.47
N LEU A 88 11.32 14.41 15.57
CA LEU A 88 12.71 14.59 15.96
C LEU A 88 13.69 14.06 14.90
N LEU A 89 13.48 12.86 14.38
CA LEU A 89 14.34 12.26 13.35
C LEU A 89 14.24 13.04 12.03
N LYS A 90 13.05 13.50 11.66
CA LYS A 90 12.88 14.39 10.49
C LYS A 90 13.71 15.66 10.65
N LEU A 91 13.60 16.34 11.80
CA LEU A 91 14.38 17.54 12.08
C LEU A 91 15.89 17.28 12.07
N TYR A 92 16.33 16.14 12.64
CA TYR A 92 17.71 15.70 12.65
C TYR A 92 18.26 15.50 11.22
N TYR A 93 17.52 14.81 10.35
CA TYR A 93 17.97 14.54 8.98
C TYR A 93 17.83 15.73 8.03
N LEU A 94 17.11 16.78 8.41
CA LEU A 94 17.03 18.05 7.68
C LEU A 94 17.98 19.13 8.25
N GLU A 95 18.63 18.89 9.40
CA GLU A 95 19.55 19.86 10.03
C GLU A 95 20.78 20.08 9.11
N PRO A 96 21.06 21.33 8.73
CA PRO A 96 22.18 21.65 7.82
C PRO A 96 23.55 21.17 8.31
N ALA A 97 23.75 21.12 9.62
CA ALA A 97 24.99 20.65 10.24
C ALA A 97 25.15 19.11 10.22
N ASN A 98 24.09 18.36 9.90
CA ASN A 98 24.15 16.90 9.85
C ASN A 98 24.89 16.42 8.60
N PRO A 99 26.01 15.70 8.72
CA PRO A 99 26.75 15.17 7.57
C PRO A 99 25.98 14.08 6.80
N ARG A 100 24.91 13.52 7.39
CA ARG A 100 24.03 12.49 6.82
C ARG A 100 22.64 13.03 6.48
N ARG A 101 22.52 14.34 6.24
CA ARG A 101 21.24 14.97 5.88
C ARG A 101 20.65 14.39 4.59
N PHE A 102 19.33 14.35 4.54
CA PHE A 102 18.56 14.05 3.35
C PHE A 102 18.07 15.35 2.68
N GLU A 103 17.75 15.28 1.39
CA GLU A 103 17.09 16.40 0.70
C GLU A 103 15.67 16.59 1.22
N GLN A 104 14.97 15.47 1.43
CA GLN A 104 13.61 15.43 1.96
C GLN A 104 13.48 14.36 3.05
N ALA A 105 12.77 14.69 4.10
CA ALA A 105 12.43 13.72 5.16
C ALA A 105 10.95 13.88 5.55
N HIS A 106 10.25 12.77 5.55
CA HIS A 106 8.83 12.66 5.89
C HIS A 106 8.66 11.65 7.01
N TRP A 107 7.64 11.82 7.83
CA TRP A 107 7.21 10.77 8.73
C TRP A 107 5.70 10.55 8.63
N GLU A 108 5.29 9.32 8.85
CA GLU A 108 3.91 8.88 8.75
C GLU A 108 3.56 7.99 9.94
N VAL A 109 2.38 8.22 10.52
CA VAL A 109 1.82 7.37 11.58
C VAL A 109 1.14 6.18 10.94
N LEU A 110 1.58 4.98 11.30
CA LEU A 110 0.87 3.76 10.94
C LEU A 110 -0.31 3.58 11.90
N ALA A 111 -1.49 4.03 11.51
CA ALA A 111 -2.69 3.94 12.32
C ALA A 111 -2.92 2.53 12.83
N GLY A 112 -3.23 2.37 14.11
CA GLY A 112 -3.40 1.07 14.75
C GLY A 112 -2.10 0.33 15.12
N LEU A 113 -0.93 0.80 14.71
CA LEU A 113 0.36 0.22 15.12
C LEU A 113 0.71 0.67 16.54
N THR A 114 0.07 0.07 17.53
CA THR A 114 0.14 0.43 18.94
C THR A 114 0.19 -0.82 19.82
N ASP A 115 0.87 -0.75 20.96
CA ASP A 115 0.89 -1.81 21.97
C ASP A 115 -0.33 -1.78 22.91
N ALA A 116 -1.16 -0.77 22.82
CA ALA A 116 -2.38 -0.64 23.62
C ALA A 116 -3.48 -1.65 23.23
N SER A 117 -3.45 -2.19 22.00
CA SER A 117 -4.45 -3.15 21.52
C SER A 117 -3.82 -4.15 20.55
N HIS A 118 -3.79 -5.42 20.95
CA HIS A 118 -3.31 -6.51 20.10
C HIS A 118 -4.13 -6.64 18.80
N GLU A 119 -5.45 -6.46 18.89
CA GLU A 119 -6.33 -6.57 17.72
C GLU A 119 -6.07 -5.44 16.72
N ARG A 120 -6.04 -4.18 17.16
CA ARG A 120 -5.71 -3.04 16.30
C ARG A 120 -4.31 -3.17 15.69
N PHE A 121 -3.34 -3.61 16.49
CA PHE A 121 -1.99 -3.85 16.00
C PHE A 121 -1.97 -4.84 14.83
N ARG A 122 -2.67 -5.98 14.98
CA ARG A 122 -2.72 -7.05 13.99
C ARG A 122 -3.52 -6.66 12.75
N ARG A 123 -4.72 -6.11 12.93
CA ARG A 123 -5.67 -5.85 11.84
C ARG A 123 -5.38 -4.55 11.10
N GLU A 124 -5.09 -3.47 11.82
CA GLU A 124 -4.89 -2.16 11.24
C GLU A 124 -3.40 -1.85 11.05
N GLY A 125 -2.60 -1.93 12.11
CA GLY A 125 -1.22 -1.46 12.12
C GLY A 125 -0.32 -2.15 11.10
N LEU A 126 -0.40 -3.47 10.98
CA LEU A 126 0.40 -4.23 10.00
C LEU A 126 -0.12 -4.03 8.56
N ARG A 127 -1.42 -3.85 8.36
CA ARG A 127 -1.98 -3.51 7.04
C ARG A 127 -1.49 -2.13 6.58
N HIS A 128 -1.53 -1.12 7.46
CA HIS A 128 -1.02 0.22 7.15
C HIS A 128 0.47 0.21 6.83
N LEU A 129 1.27 -0.62 7.53
CA LEU A 129 2.69 -0.80 7.17
C LEU A 129 2.85 -1.30 5.73
N VAL A 130 2.08 -2.34 5.36
CA VAL A 130 2.13 -2.90 4.00
C VAL A 130 1.76 -1.85 2.96
N THR A 131 0.64 -1.15 3.19
CA THR A 131 0.12 -0.12 2.27
C THR A 131 1.11 1.03 2.11
N ALA A 132 1.64 1.58 3.22
CA ALA A 132 2.60 2.69 3.18
C ALA A 132 3.87 2.32 2.40
N VAL A 133 4.44 1.12 2.63
CA VAL A 133 5.62 0.69 1.88
C VAL A 133 5.29 0.46 0.40
N ALA A 134 4.14 -0.13 0.09
CA ALA A 134 3.71 -0.36 -1.29
C ALA A 134 3.47 0.96 -2.05
N ASP A 135 2.89 1.96 -1.40
CA ASP A 135 2.66 3.29 -1.99
C ASP A 135 3.97 4.00 -2.31
N ILE A 136 4.92 3.99 -1.39
CA ILE A 136 6.26 4.55 -1.61
C ILE A 136 6.98 3.80 -2.74
N ALA A 137 6.86 2.47 -2.78
CA ALA A 137 7.45 1.65 -3.85
C ALA A 137 6.80 1.92 -5.21
N ARG A 138 5.50 2.21 -5.27
CA ARG A 138 4.81 2.63 -6.50
C ARG A 138 5.26 4.01 -6.96
N GLN A 139 5.44 4.94 -6.04
CA GLN A 139 5.85 6.31 -6.35
C GLN A 139 7.25 6.37 -6.94
N TRP A 140 8.20 5.63 -6.40
CA TRP A 140 9.62 5.77 -6.73
C TRP A 140 10.18 4.63 -7.60
N GLY A 141 9.50 3.50 -7.64
CA GLY A 141 10.00 2.24 -8.19
C GLY A 141 10.81 1.45 -7.16
N PRO A 142 10.56 0.14 -6.98
CA PRO A 142 11.23 -0.67 -5.95
C PRO A 142 12.74 -0.74 -6.12
N GLU A 143 13.25 -0.62 -7.34
CA GLU A 143 14.69 -0.59 -7.63
C GLU A 143 15.39 0.67 -7.10
N GLN A 144 14.63 1.75 -6.79
CA GLN A 144 15.13 2.99 -6.21
C GLN A 144 15.06 3.00 -4.67
N VAL A 145 14.40 2.02 -4.08
CA VAL A 145 14.05 1.98 -2.65
C VAL A 145 14.95 1.02 -1.87
N VAL A 146 15.17 1.33 -0.61
CA VAL A 146 15.76 0.45 0.42
C VAL A 146 14.85 0.51 1.65
N ILE A 147 14.64 -0.62 2.32
CA ILE A 147 13.95 -0.67 3.61
C ILE A 147 15.00 -0.84 4.73
N ASN A 148 14.98 0.03 5.72
CA ASN A 148 15.69 -0.13 6.99
C ASN A 148 14.71 -0.64 8.03
N ALA A 149 14.79 -1.92 8.37
CA ALA A 149 13.94 -2.59 9.34
C ALA A 149 14.64 -2.79 10.69
N THR A 150 15.36 -1.78 11.17
CA THR A 150 16.14 -1.89 12.41
C THR A 150 15.33 -1.48 13.64
N GLY A 151 14.55 -0.40 13.57
CA GLY A 151 13.71 0.09 14.65
C GLY A 151 12.27 -0.40 14.59
N GLY A 152 11.53 -0.22 15.67
CA GLY A 152 10.12 -0.56 15.79
C GLY A 152 9.83 -1.88 16.50
N TYR A 153 8.56 -2.31 16.43
CA TYR A 153 8.13 -3.57 17.02
C TYR A 153 8.70 -4.78 16.27
N LYS A 154 8.98 -5.88 16.97
CA LYS A 154 9.52 -7.12 16.36
C LYS A 154 8.64 -7.64 15.21
N ALA A 155 7.32 -7.57 15.36
CA ALA A 155 6.39 -7.96 14.30
C ALA A 155 6.51 -7.03 13.08
N GLN A 156 6.64 -5.72 13.30
CA GLN A 156 6.87 -4.73 12.23
C GLN A 156 8.17 -5.04 11.44
N ILE A 157 9.25 -5.37 12.13
CA ILE A 157 10.53 -5.75 11.52
C ILE A 157 10.39 -7.01 10.66
N SER A 158 9.68 -8.03 11.19
CA SER A 158 9.42 -9.28 10.46
C SER A 158 8.59 -9.03 9.20
N PHE A 159 7.53 -8.21 9.30
CA PHE A 159 6.70 -7.84 8.15
C PHE A 159 7.47 -7.00 7.12
N ALA A 160 8.32 -6.07 7.55
CA ALA A 160 9.18 -5.31 6.63
C ALA A 160 10.09 -6.23 5.81
N GLY A 161 10.59 -7.31 6.41
CA GLY A 161 11.32 -8.36 5.70
C GLY A 161 10.49 -9.06 4.62
N LEU A 162 9.25 -9.44 4.94
CA LEU A 162 8.32 -10.07 4.00
C LEU A 162 7.92 -9.11 2.87
N ILE A 163 7.65 -7.84 3.19
CA ILE A 163 7.31 -6.80 2.21
C ILE A 163 8.47 -6.59 1.24
N GLY A 164 9.69 -6.46 1.75
CA GLY A 164 10.88 -6.33 0.90
C GLY A 164 11.06 -7.51 -0.05
N GLN A 165 10.84 -8.73 0.46
CA GLN A 165 10.86 -9.94 -0.35
C GLN A 165 9.77 -9.94 -1.44
N ALA A 166 8.55 -9.54 -1.09
CA ALA A 166 7.40 -9.55 -1.98
C ALA A 166 7.48 -8.48 -3.09
N LEU A 167 8.03 -7.30 -2.77
CA LEU A 167 8.15 -6.15 -3.67
C LEU A 167 9.53 -6.03 -4.35
N ASP A 168 10.41 -7.02 -4.20
CA ASP A 168 11.78 -7.00 -4.73
C ASP A 168 12.65 -5.84 -4.20
N ILE A 169 12.42 -5.42 -2.94
CA ILE A 169 13.16 -4.34 -2.28
C ILE A 169 14.17 -4.93 -1.29
N PRO A 170 15.45 -4.51 -1.30
CA PRO A 170 16.42 -4.97 -0.30
C PRO A 170 16.09 -4.40 1.09
N VAL A 171 16.20 -5.25 2.10
CA VAL A 171 15.96 -4.92 3.50
C VAL A 171 17.27 -4.91 4.25
N CYS A 172 17.52 -3.85 5.00
CA CYS A 172 18.66 -3.69 5.88
C CYS A 172 18.23 -3.82 7.34
N TYR A 173 19.07 -4.44 8.15
CA TYR A 173 18.86 -4.62 9.56
C TYR A 173 20.19 -4.47 10.32
N LEU A 174 20.22 -3.67 11.38
CA LEU A 174 21.37 -3.55 12.28
C LEU A 174 21.09 -4.32 13.57
N PHE A 175 21.86 -5.37 13.81
CA PHE A 175 21.80 -6.09 15.08
C PHE A 175 22.57 -5.32 16.16
N GLU A 176 22.03 -5.26 17.39
CA GLU A 176 22.51 -4.42 18.51
C GLU A 176 24.02 -4.55 18.80
N ARG A 177 24.63 -5.70 18.51
CA ARG A 177 26.05 -5.96 18.77
C ARG A 177 26.95 -5.75 17.54
N PHE A 178 26.35 -5.42 16.39
CA PHE A 178 27.11 -5.17 15.18
C PHE A 178 27.33 -3.66 14.99
N SER A 179 28.40 -3.33 14.27
CA SER A 179 28.72 -1.97 13.85
C SER A 179 28.18 -1.64 12.45
N GLU A 180 27.68 -2.66 11.74
CA GLU A 180 27.28 -2.55 10.34
C GLU A 180 25.96 -3.29 10.08
N VAL A 181 25.15 -2.75 9.18
CA VAL A 181 23.91 -3.40 8.75
C VAL A 181 24.16 -4.67 7.96
N ILE A 182 23.28 -5.65 8.16
CA ILE A 182 23.12 -6.82 7.30
C ILE A 182 22.10 -6.46 6.22
N THR A 183 22.38 -6.77 4.97
CA THR A 183 21.43 -6.62 3.86
C THR A 183 20.84 -7.97 3.51
N LEU A 184 19.51 -8.04 3.47
CA LEU A 184 18.73 -9.17 3.01
C LEU A 184 18.24 -8.87 1.58
N PRO A 185 18.90 -9.38 0.55
CA PRO A 185 18.45 -9.18 -0.83
C PRO A 185 17.19 -10.00 -1.08
N PRO A 186 16.30 -9.55 -1.98
CA PRO A 186 15.16 -10.35 -2.42
C PRO A 186 15.59 -11.72 -2.96
N GLN A 187 14.84 -12.74 -2.60
CA GLN A 187 15.08 -14.12 -3.06
C GLN A 187 14.14 -14.44 -4.23
N PRO A 188 14.51 -15.34 -5.17
CA PRO A 188 13.67 -15.69 -6.31
C PRO A 188 12.52 -16.63 -5.89
N VAL A 189 11.66 -16.15 -4.97
CA VAL A 189 10.44 -16.85 -4.55
C VAL A 189 9.26 -16.28 -5.33
N SER A 190 8.50 -17.16 -5.98
CA SER A 190 7.33 -16.79 -6.76
C SER A 190 6.04 -17.07 -5.98
N LEU A 191 5.14 -16.09 -5.93
CA LEU A 191 3.76 -16.25 -5.50
C LEU A 191 2.87 -16.57 -6.72
N ASP A 192 1.70 -17.16 -6.49
CA ASP A 192 0.77 -17.57 -7.56
C ASP A 192 -0.06 -16.39 -8.08
N LEU A 193 0.39 -15.78 -9.18
CA LEU A 193 -0.34 -14.70 -9.86
C LEU A 193 -1.70 -15.17 -10.39
N SER A 194 -1.84 -16.44 -10.78
CA SER A 194 -3.09 -16.94 -11.38
C SER A 194 -4.23 -16.94 -10.36
N PHE A 195 -3.95 -17.24 -9.11
CA PHE A 195 -4.93 -17.15 -8.01
C PHE A 195 -5.40 -15.72 -7.80
N TRP A 196 -4.50 -14.75 -7.76
CA TRP A 196 -4.86 -13.35 -7.61
C TRP A 196 -5.72 -12.85 -8.77
N LEU A 197 -5.34 -13.16 -10.02
CA LEU A 197 -6.09 -12.76 -11.21
C LEU A 197 -7.50 -13.36 -11.21
N ALA A 198 -7.64 -14.64 -10.90
CA ALA A 198 -8.94 -15.31 -10.86
C ALA A 198 -9.92 -14.69 -9.84
N HIS A 199 -9.39 -14.10 -8.79
CA HIS A 199 -10.18 -13.49 -7.70
C HIS A 199 -9.96 -11.97 -7.57
N VAL A 200 -9.39 -11.32 -8.57
CA VAL A 200 -8.95 -9.92 -8.50
C VAL A 200 -10.07 -8.96 -8.07
N HIS A 201 -11.29 -9.17 -8.57
CA HIS A 201 -12.44 -8.35 -8.20
C HIS A 201 -12.80 -8.44 -6.70
N ARG A 202 -12.54 -9.60 -6.07
CA ARG A 202 -12.70 -9.76 -4.61
C ARG A 202 -11.59 -9.05 -3.86
N PHE A 203 -10.34 -9.20 -4.29
CA PHE A 203 -9.20 -8.56 -3.63
C PHE A 203 -9.32 -7.04 -3.56
N TYR A 204 -9.84 -6.37 -4.59
CA TYR A 204 -10.08 -4.93 -4.54
C TYR A 204 -11.16 -4.53 -3.54
N LEU A 205 -12.27 -5.28 -3.43
CA LEU A 205 -13.32 -5.02 -2.44
C LEU A 205 -12.85 -5.33 -1.01
N LEU A 206 -12.15 -6.45 -0.83
CA LEU A 206 -11.59 -6.86 0.46
C LEU A 206 -10.54 -5.87 0.97
N ALA A 207 -9.77 -5.24 0.09
CA ALA A 207 -8.76 -4.24 0.46
C ALA A 207 -9.38 -2.96 1.06
N GLU A 208 -10.62 -2.64 0.67
CA GLU A 208 -11.40 -1.51 1.19
C GLU A 208 -12.36 -1.92 2.34
N ASP A 209 -12.22 -3.13 2.88
CA ASP A 209 -13.12 -3.72 3.89
C ASP A 209 -14.60 -3.76 3.45
N GLN A 210 -14.83 -4.00 2.16
CA GLN A 210 -16.16 -4.03 1.51
C GLN A 210 -16.46 -5.37 0.85
N GLY A 211 -15.74 -6.43 1.22
CA GLY A 211 -16.01 -7.78 0.76
C GLY A 211 -17.40 -8.25 1.21
N GLU A 212 -18.15 -8.88 0.30
CA GLU A 212 -19.41 -9.51 0.67
C GLU A 212 -19.15 -10.63 1.71
N PRO A 213 -20.04 -10.84 2.71
CA PRO A 213 -19.90 -11.95 3.65
C PRO A 213 -20.20 -13.28 2.96
N GLU A 214 -19.17 -13.96 2.51
CA GLU A 214 -19.25 -15.27 1.88
C GLU A 214 -18.23 -16.24 2.51
N ASP A 215 -18.40 -17.53 2.30
CA ASP A 215 -17.43 -18.53 2.75
C ASP A 215 -16.23 -18.56 1.79
N TYR A 216 -15.28 -17.67 2.03
CA TYR A 216 -14.07 -17.54 1.21
C TYR A 216 -13.21 -18.80 1.24
N GLU A 217 -13.17 -19.51 2.37
CA GLU A 217 -12.37 -20.74 2.51
C GLU A 217 -12.97 -21.90 1.69
N ALA A 218 -14.30 -21.96 1.59
CA ALA A 218 -14.97 -22.91 0.71
C ALA A 218 -14.78 -22.60 -0.78
N LEU A 219 -14.57 -21.33 -1.14
CA LEU A 219 -14.22 -20.94 -2.52
C LEU A 219 -12.82 -21.41 -2.90
N ASP A 220 -11.85 -21.16 -2.03
CA ASP A 220 -10.47 -21.61 -2.19
C ASP A 220 -9.77 -21.60 -0.83
N PRO A 221 -9.17 -22.71 -0.37
CA PRO A 221 -8.51 -22.80 0.94
C PRO A 221 -7.39 -21.76 1.17
N ARG A 222 -6.83 -21.19 0.10
CA ARG A 222 -5.80 -20.13 0.18
C ARG A 222 -6.33 -18.84 0.80
N PHE A 223 -7.63 -18.60 0.79
CA PHE A 223 -8.24 -17.44 1.45
C PHE A 223 -8.19 -17.50 2.98
N ALA A 224 -8.06 -18.68 3.60
CA ALA A 224 -8.06 -18.84 5.06
C ALA A 224 -7.07 -17.92 5.80
N SER A 225 -5.91 -17.65 5.19
CA SER A 225 -4.89 -16.75 5.77
C SER A 225 -4.96 -15.29 5.26
N LEU A 226 -5.77 -15.02 4.24
CA LEU A 226 -5.78 -13.75 3.51
C LEU A 226 -7.00 -12.88 3.85
N VAL A 227 -8.09 -13.48 4.35
CA VAL A 227 -9.37 -12.81 4.60
C VAL A 227 -9.78 -12.96 6.05
N GLU A 228 -10.40 -11.95 6.61
CA GLU A 228 -11.02 -11.96 7.93
C GLU A 228 -12.33 -11.18 7.93
N THR A 229 -13.23 -11.50 8.87
CA THR A 229 -14.45 -10.74 9.08
C THR A 229 -14.15 -9.42 9.77
N VAL A 230 -14.71 -8.34 9.25
CA VAL A 230 -14.61 -6.98 9.80
C VAL A 230 -16.00 -6.44 10.09
N GLU A 231 -16.13 -5.58 11.10
CA GLU A 231 -17.38 -4.86 11.39
C GLU A 231 -17.21 -3.40 10.97
N VAL A 232 -18.06 -2.96 10.04
CA VAL A 232 -18.06 -1.59 9.53
C VAL A 232 -19.48 -1.04 9.69
N GLU A 233 -19.63 0.03 10.46
CA GLU A 233 -20.92 0.69 10.72
C GLU A 233 -22.03 -0.24 11.24
N GLY A 234 -21.65 -1.32 11.96
CA GLY A 234 -22.56 -2.31 12.51
C GLY A 234 -22.93 -3.46 11.55
N GLU A 235 -22.38 -3.47 10.34
CA GLU A 235 -22.49 -4.56 9.38
C GLU A 235 -21.25 -5.45 9.40
N GLN A 236 -21.46 -6.77 9.28
CA GLN A 236 -20.34 -7.70 9.11
C GLN A 236 -19.96 -7.80 7.64
N LEU A 237 -18.75 -7.41 7.33
CA LEU A 237 -18.14 -7.46 6.01
C LEU A 237 -16.89 -8.33 6.05
N ALA A 238 -16.32 -8.57 4.88
CA ALA A 238 -15.02 -9.23 4.76
C ALA A 238 -13.95 -8.21 4.39
N GLY A 239 -12.76 -8.37 4.97
CA GLY A 239 -11.58 -7.55 4.70
C GLY A 239 -10.32 -8.39 4.59
N LEU A 240 -9.22 -7.78 4.12
CA LEU A 240 -7.93 -8.47 4.04
C LEU A 240 -7.23 -8.47 5.40
N THR A 241 -6.63 -9.62 5.74
CA THR A 241 -5.60 -9.67 6.78
C THR A 241 -4.35 -8.89 6.31
N ALA A 242 -3.38 -8.63 7.20
CA ALA A 242 -2.10 -8.04 6.81
C ALA A 242 -1.37 -8.89 5.74
N MET A 243 -1.49 -10.22 5.79
CA MET A 243 -0.95 -11.12 4.77
C MET A 243 -1.73 -11.02 3.46
N GLY A 244 -3.05 -10.90 3.52
CA GLY A 244 -3.91 -10.65 2.35
C GLY A 244 -3.57 -9.33 1.68
N GLN A 245 -3.35 -8.27 2.46
CA GLN A 245 -2.91 -6.98 1.95
C GLN A 245 -1.55 -7.06 1.26
N LEU A 246 -0.57 -7.73 1.88
CA LEU A 246 0.74 -7.95 1.27
C LEU A 246 0.63 -8.72 -0.05
N PHE A 247 -0.19 -9.77 -0.07
CA PHE A 247 -0.46 -10.56 -1.26
C PHE A 247 -1.07 -9.72 -2.38
N HIS A 248 -2.09 -8.93 -2.06
CA HIS A 248 -2.77 -8.03 -3.01
C HIS A 248 -1.81 -6.99 -3.58
N GLU A 249 -1.07 -6.26 -2.74
CA GLU A 249 -0.13 -5.23 -3.18
C GLU A 249 1.01 -5.79 -4.04
N THR A 250 1.52 -6.97 -3.68
CA THR A 250 2.55 -7.65 -4.47
C THR A 250 2.07 -7.91 -5.90
N PHE A 251 0.83 -8.38 -6.06
CA PHE A 251 0.32 -8.70 -7.39
C PHE A 251 -0.13 -7.48 -8.17
N ARG A 252 -0.67 -6.47 -7.52
CA ARG A 252 -0.91 -5.15 -8.14
C ARG A 252 0.38 -4.63 -8.78
N HIS A 253 1.48 -4.65 -8.03
CA HIS A 253 2.78 -4.21 -8.51
C HIS A 253 3.29 -5.06 -9.68
N ARG A 254 3.26 -6.37 -9.55
CA ARG A 254 3.69 -7.29 -10.63
C ARG A 254 2.83 -7.17 -11.88
N PHE A 255 1.52 -7.08 -11.71
CA PHE A 255 0.59 -6.90 -12.82
C PHE A 255 0.85 -5.59 -13.56
N ALA A 256 1.05 -4.47 -12.85
CA ALA A 256 1.35 -3.17 -13.46
C ALA A 256 2.57 -3.21 -14.40
N ARG A 257 3.58 -4.04 -14.10
CA ARG A 257 4.78 -4.21 -14.92
C ARG A 257 4.61 -5.12 -16.13
N GLN A 258 3.60 -5.99 -16.13
CA GLN A 258 3.39 -7.02 -17.16
C GLN A 258 2.05 -6.86 -17.90
N LYS A 259 1.23 -5.88 -17.52
CA LYS A 259 -0.14 -5.74 -17.99
C LYS A 259 -0.28 -5.67 -19.52
N GLU A 260 0.65 -5.05 -20.22
CA GLU A 260 0.62 -4.96 -21.69
C GLU A 260 0.65 -6.31 -22.39
N LEU A 261 1.29 -7.32 -21.76
CA LEU A 261 1.34 -8.69 -22.27
C LEU A 261 0.10 -9.52 -21.91
N LEU A 262 -0.62 -9.11 -20.88
CA LEU A 262 -1.75 -9.85 -20.30
C LEU A 262 -3.12 -9.29 -20.74
N LEU A 263 -3.18 -8.00 -21.04
CA LEU A 263 -4.43 -7.33 -21.41
C LEU A 263 -4.99 -7.83 -22.76
N PRO A 264 -6.31 -7.74 -22.93
CA PRO A 264 -6.93 -8.00 -24.23
C PRO A 264 -6.36 -7.07 -25.33
N PRO A 265 -6.35 -7.49 -26.59
CA PRO A 265 -5.89 -6.64 -27.68
C PRO A 265 -6.79 -5.40 -27.83
N PRO A 266 -6.24 -4.26 -28.29
CA PRO A 266 -7.05 -3.07 -28.57
C PRO A 266 -8.19 -3.37 -29.57
N ALA A 267 -9.35 -2.75 -29.34
CA ALA A 267 -10.53 -2.91 -30.21
C ALA A 267 -10.35 -2.25 -31.60
N GLY A 268 -9.36 -1.37 -31.76
CA GLY A 268 -9.19 -0.60 -32.99
C GLY A 268 -10.29 0.45 -33.28
N LEU A 269 -11.14 0.72 -32.28
CA LEU A 269 -12.20 1.71 -32.33
C LEU A 269 -11.77 2.99 -31.59
N ARG A 270 -12.10 4.15 -32.16
CA ARG A 270 -11.95 5.43 -31.42
C ARG A 270 -13.04 5.54 -30.36
N PRO A 271 -12.82 6.26 -29.25
CA PRO A 271 -13.79 6.40 -28.17
C PRO A 271 -15.18 6.86 -28.65
N GLU A 272 -15.24 7.79 -29.61
CA GLU A 272 -16.48 8.32 -30.20
C GLU A 272 -17.24 7.29 -31.08
N ASP A 273 -16.58 6.27 -31.56
CA ASP A 273 -17.21 5.20 -32.37
C ASP A 273 -17.78 4.07 -31.48
N LYS A 274 -17.45 4.06 -30.19
CA LYS A 274 -17.94 3.09 -29.21
C LYS A 274 -19.31 3.51 -28.68
N LYS A 275 -20.21 2.53 -28.45
CA LYS A 275 -21.60 2.81 -28.12
C LYS A 275 -21.91 2.61 -26.64
N ILE A 276 -22.71 3.52 -26.09
CA ILE A 276 -23.41 3.33 -24.82
C ILE A 276 -24.89 3.08 -25.11
N THR A 277 -25.40 1.96 -24.63
CA THR A 277 -26.82 1.64 -24.70
C THR A 277 -27.41 1.73 -23.30
N TYR A 278 -28.34 2.67 -23.12
CA TYR A 278 -29.11 2.76 -21.90
C TYR A 278 -30.41 1.96 -22.11
N GLU A 279 -30.66 1.01 -21.19
CA GLU A 279 -31.89 0.27 -21.22
C GLU A 279 -33.09 1.20 -20.97
N LYS A 280 -34.16 1.01 -21.70
CA LYS A 280 -35.38 1.83 -21.59
C LYS A 280 -36.04 1.54 -20.24
N ASN A 281 -36.49 2.60 -19.53
CA ASN A 281 -37.25 2.54 -18.26
C ASN A 281 -36.41 2.22 -17.00
N LEU A 282 -35.09 2.37 -17.00
CA LEU A 282 -34.26 2.18 -15.82
C LEU A 282 -34.31 3.35 -14.81
N GLY A 283 -35.05 4.42 -15.10
CA GLY A 283 -35.08 5.62 -14.24
C GLY A 283 -34.06 6.70 -14.64
N PRO A 284 -33.90 7.75 -13.83
CA PRO A 284 -32.96 8.83 -14.12
C PRO A 284 -31.52 8.34 -14.04
N ARG A 285 -30.64 8.93 -14.85
CA ARG A 285 -29.22 8.62 -14.82
C ARG A 285 -28.56 9.27 -13.59
N PRO A 286 -27.78 8.52 -12.79
CA PRO A 286 -27.05 9.13 -11.69
C PRO A 286 -26.09 10.24 -12.17
N PRO A 287 -25.94 11.34 -11.42
CA PRO A 287 -24.96 12.37 -11.75
C PRO A 287 -23.55 11.81 -11.94
N GLY A 288 -22.85 12.26 -12.97
CA GLY A 288 -21.47 11.87 -13.25
C GLY A 288 -21.30 10.57 -14.05
N ILE A 289 -22.34 9.75 -14.24
CA ILE A 289 -22.23 8.47 -14.96
C ILE A 289 -21.75 8.65 -16.41
N GLU A 290 -22.15 9.72 -17.08
CA GLU A 290 -21.76 9.96 -18.47
C GLU A 290 -20.26 10.25 -18.59
N THR A 291 -19.73 11.08 -17.69
CA THR A 291 -18.30 11.37 -17.61
C THR A 291 -17.51 10.11 -17.26
N TRP A 292 -18.04 9.29 -16.35
CA TRP A 292 -17.40 8.04 -15.96
C TRP A 292 -17.40 7.02 -17.08
N PHE A 293 -18.51 6.88 -17.83
CA PHE A 293 -18.58 6.01 -19.01
C PHE A 293 -17.69 6.51 -20.16
N ALA A 294 -17.57 7.84 -20.33
CA ALA A 294 -16.64 8.39 -21.32
C ALA A 294 -15.20 7.93 -21.03
N ARG A 295 -14.74 8.02 -19.77
CA ARG A 295 -13.43 7.50 -19.35
C ARG A 295 -13.30 5.98 -19.58
N LEU A 296 -14.37 5.21 -19.36
CA LEU A 296 -14.36 3.77 -19.59
C LEU A 296 -14.26 3.43 -21.09
N LEU A 297 -14.85 4.22 -21.97
CA LEU A 297 -14.71 4.06 -23.42
C LEU A 297 -13.33 4.46 -23.96
N GLU A 298 -12.53 5.24 -23.22
CA GLU A 298 -11.13 5.49 -23.55
C GLU A 298 -10.24 4.24 -23.39
N VAL A 299 -10.69 3.25 -22.62
CA VAL A 299 -9.94 2.02 -22.43
C VAL A 299 -9.86 1.25 -23.77
N PRO A 300 -8.64 0.92 -24.27
CA PRO A 300 -8.45 0.42 -25.64
C PRO A 300 -9.23 -0.86 -25.98
N TYR A 301 -9.37 -1.76 -25.01
CA TYR A 301 -10.02 -3.07 -25.19
C TYR A 301 -11.52 -3.06 -24.87
N VAL A 302 -12.10 -1.95 -24.40
CA VAL A 302 -13.55 -1.79 -24.22
C VAL A 302 -14.19 -1.41 -25.56
N THR A 303 -15.28 -2.07 -25.96
CA THR A 303 -15.95 -1.86 -27.24
C THR A 303 -17.30 -1.16 -27.13
N ARG A 304 -18.07 -1.46 -26.09
CA ARG A 304 -19.38 -0.86 -25.81
C ARG A 304 -19.80 -1.07 -24.37
N ILE A 305 -20.80 -0.30 -23.92
CA ILE A 305 -21.38 -0.38 -22.58
C ILE A 305 -22.91 -0.51 -22.72
N ASN A 306 -23.51 -1.43 -21.95
CA ASN A 306 -24.97 -1.56 -21.86
C ASN A 306 -25.37 -1.49 -20.39
N THR A 307 -26.27 -0.57 -20.01
CA THR A 307 -26.88 -0.55 -18.67
C THR A 307 -28.04 -1.54 -18.61
N TYR A 308 -28.27 -2.15 -17.46
CA TYR A 308 -29.34 -3.15 -17.31
C TYR A 308 -30.07 -3.10 -15.96
N TRP A 309 -29.60 -2.31 -14.99
CA TRP A 309 -30.24 -2.19 -13.70
C TRP A 309 -29.93 -0.85 -13.03
N TYR A 310 -30.89 -0.32 -12.28
CA TYR A 310 -30.78 0.93 -11.54
C TYR A 310 -31.53 0.83 -10.21
N SER A 311 -30.98 1.39 -9.13
CA SER A 311 -31.67 1.65 -7.87
C SER A 311 -31.36 3.06 -7.39
N PRO A 312 -32.40 3.87 -7.05
CA PRO A 312 -32.22 5.24 -6.58
C PRO A 312 -31.71 5.32 -5.14
N ASP A 313 -31.95 4.27 -4.33
CA ASP A 313 -31.79 4.29 -2.88
C ASP A 313 -30.79 3.24 -2.37
N LEU A 314 -29.98 2.68 -3.25
CA LEU A 314 -28.98 1.68 -2.87
C LEU A 314 -27.58 2.17 -3.29
N PRO A 315 -26.87 2.92 -2.41
CA PRO A 315 -25.48 3.26 -2.64
C PRO A 315 -24.64 1.98 -2.60
N ARG A 316 -23.73 1.83 -3.55
CA ARG A 316 -22.71 0.77 -3.55
C ARG A 316 -21.37 1.35 -3.96
N THR A 317 -20.31 0.74 -3.49
CA THR A 317 -18.99 1.02 -4.04
C THR A 317 -18.96 0.65 -5.52
N PRO A 318 -18.39 1.49 -6.40
CA PRO A 318 -18.11 1.09 -7.77
C PRO A 318 -17.30 -0.21 -7.80
N TYR A 319 -17.55 -1.06 -8.78
CA TYR A 319 -16.86 -2.34 -8.95
C TYR A 319 -16.83 -2.81 -10.39
N PHE A 320 -15.85 -3.69 -10.69
CA PHE A 320 -15.87 -4.54 -11.88
C PHE A 320 -15.67 -5.99 -11.45
N ARG A 321 -16.50 -6.89 -12.00
CA ARG A 321 -16.46 -8.33 -11.72
C ARG A 321 -16.73 -9.16 -12.97
N PRO A 322 -16.44 -10.48 -12.96
CA PRO A 322 -16.85 -11.36 -14.04
C PRO A 322 -18.36 -11.31 -14.25
N SER A 323 -18.82 -11.52 -15.50
CA SER A 323 -20.25 -11.68 -15.76
C SER A 323 -20.78 -12.92 -15.03
N ALA A 324 -22.03 -12.85 -14.56
CA ALA A 324 -22.67 -13.96 -13.85
C ALA A 324 -22.72 -15.26 -14.66
N LYS A 325 -22.67 -15.16 -16.00
CA LYS A 325 -22.64 -16.32 -16.91
C LYS A 325 -21.23 -16.80 -17.26
N GLY A 326 -20.18 -16.13 -16.73
CA GLY A 326 -18.80 -16.51 -16.98
C GLY A 326 -18.28 -16.20 -18.39
N GLU A 327 -18.99 -15.38 -19.18
CA GLU A 327 -18.54 -15.00 -20.52
C GLU A 327 -17.22 -14.25 -20.45
N VAL A 328 -16.33 -14.51 -21.41
CA VAL A 328 -14.97 -13.94 -21.43
C VAL A 328 -14.90 -12.58 -22.10
N ASP A 329 -15.83 -12.29 -23.03
CA ASP A 329 -15.88 -11.08 -23.84
C ASP A 329 -16.56 -9.89 -23.14
N ARG A 330 -16.89 -10.02 -21.85
CA ARG A 330 -17.58 -8.99 -21.09
C ARG A 330 -17.33 -9.05 -19.58
N VAL A 331 -17.49 -7.91 -18.94
CA VAL A 331 -17.45 -7.75 -17.49
C VAL A 331 -18.67 -6.98 -17.00
N GLU A 332 -19.13 -7.29 -15.81
CA GLU A 332 -20.14 -6.49 -15.10
C GLU A 332 -19.47 -5.37 -14.33
N GLY A 333 -20.12 -4.22 -14.30
CA GLY A 333 -19.70 -3.09 -13.48
C GLY A 333 -20.86 -2.42 -12.75
N GLY A 334 -20.55 -1.75 -11.66
CA GLY A 334 -21.44 -0.88 -10.93
C GLY A 334 -20.87 0.53 -10.83
N PHE A 335 -21.67 1.52 -11.15
CA PHE A 335 -21.38 2.92 -10.88
C PHE A 335 -22.33 3.43 -9.80
N SER A 336 -21.81 4.20 -8.83
CA SER A 336 -22.62 4.86 -7.82
C SER A 336 -22.17 6.31 -7.62
N ASP A 337 -23.14 7.19 -7.40
CA ASP A 337 -22.93 8.59 -7.00
C ASP A 337 -22.97 8.78 -5.48
N GLY A 338 -22.94 7.69 -4.70
CA GLY A 338 -23.08 7.67 -3.24
C GLY A 338 -24.54 7.60 -2.75
N LYS A 339 -25.53 7.65 -3.66
CA LYS A 339 -26.96 7.49 -3.34
C LYS A 339 -27.58 6.39 -4.22
N ALA A 340 -27.49 6.55 -5.52
CA ALA A 340 -28.04 5.64 -6.51
C ALA A 340 -26.95 4.76 -7.12
N THR A 341 -27.31 3.57 -7.58
CA THR A 341 -26.40 2.65 -8.28
C THR A 341 -26.98 2.23 -9.62
N THR A 342 -26.14 2.27 -10.66
CA THR A 342 -26.43 1.71 -11.98
C THR A 342 -25.49 0.54 -12.24
N LYS A 343 -26.04 -0.61 -12.60
CA LYS A 343 -25.25 -1.76 -13.08
C LYS A 343 -25.22 -1.75 -14.60
N PHE A 344 -24.09 -2.16 -15.14
CA PHE A 344 -23.86 -2.20 -16.58
C PHE A 344 -22.97 -3.39 -16.96
N THR A 345 -23.00 -3.74 -18.21
CA THR A 345 -22.07 -4.67 -18.86
C THR A 345 -21.13 -3.87 -19.76
N ALA A 346 -19.83 -3.98 -19.54
CA ALA A 346 -18.82 -3.52 -20.48
C ALA A 346 -18.34 -4.70 -21.33
N PHE A 347 -18.43 -4.56 -22.66
CA PHE A 347 -17.95 -5.54 -23.61
C PHE A 347 -16.49 -5.25 -23.92
N ILE A 348 -15.68 -6.30 -23.93
CA ILE A 348 -14.24 -6.23 -24.10
C ILE A 348 -13.77 -7.18 -25.21
N THR A 349 -12.56 -6.99 -25.68
CA THR A 349 -11.96 -7.81 -26.75
C THR A 349 -11.30 -9.09 -26.24
N ALA A 350 -11.51 -9.46 -24.98
CA ALA A 350 -10.94 -10.66 -24.41
C ALA A 350 -11.50 -11.92 -25.09
N THR A 351 -10.61 -12.87 -25.38
CA THR A 351 -10.94 -14.17 -25.99
C THR A 351 -10.69 -15.34 -25.04
N THR A 352 -10.04 -15.08 -23.90
CA THR A 352 -9.72 -16.07 -22.86
C THR A 352 -10.10 -15.55 -21.48
N ALA A 353 -10.30 -16.46 -20.52
CA ALA A 353 -10.53 -16.09 -19.12
C ALA A 353 -9.36 -15.29 -18.55
N ALA A 354 -8.12 -15.66 -18.86
CA ALA A 354 -6.95 -14.94 -18.41
C ALA A 354 -6.92 -13.47 -18.88
N GLN A 355 -7.30 -13.20 -20.14
CA GLN A 355 -7.43 -11.84 -20.65
C GLN A 355 -8.56 -11.07 -19.99
N ARG A 356 -9.72 -11.71 -19.73
CA ARG A 356 -10.81 -11.10 -18.97
C ARG A 356 -10.37 -10.72 -17.56
N ASP A 357 -9.67 -11.62 -16.88
CA ASP A 357 -9.22 -11.41 -15.50
C ASP A 357 -8.14 -10.31 -15.44
N ALA A 358 -7.27 -10.23 -16.44
CA ALA A 358 -6.34 -9.11 -16.61
C ALA A 358 -7.07 -7.78 -16.88
N ALA A 359 -8.12 -7.79 -17.71
CA ALA A 359 -8.96 -6.60 -17.92
C ALA A 359 -9.65 -6.17 -16.63
N LEU A 360 -10.15 -7.11 -15.82
CA LEU A 360 -10.72 -6.81 -14.50
C LEU A 360 -9.70 -6.17 -13.57
N ALA A 361 -8.46 -6.65 -13.55
CA ALA A 361 -7.39 -6.05 -12.76
C ALA A 361 -7.12 -4.59 -13.20
N ASP A 362 -6.97 -4.35 -14.50
CA ASP A 362 -6.72 -3.00 -15.04
C ASP A 362 -7.90 -2.04 -14.81
N LEU A 363 -9.14 -2.51 -14.96
CA LEU A 363 -10.35 -1.69 -14.74
C LEU A 363 -10.52 -1.34 -13.25
N ASN A 364 -10.37 -2.29 -12.34
CA ASN A 364 -10.45 -2.02 -10.92
C ASN A 364 -9.33 -1.07 -10.47
N GLU A 365 -8.10 -1.24 -10.95
CA GLU A 365 -6.99 -0.31 -10.67
C GLU A 365 -7.29 1.12 -11.16
N ARG A 366 -7.81 1.29 -12.37
CA ARG A 366 -8.07 2.61 -12.97
C ARG A 366 -9.24 3.36 -12.36
N PHE A 367 -10.24 2.64 -11.85
CA PHE A 367 -11.53 3.22 -11.48
C PHE A 367 -11.87 3.09 -10.00
N LEU A 368 -11.20 2.22 -9.23
CA LEU A 368 -11.47 1.98 -7.81
C LEU A 368 -10.30 2.38 -6.91
N SER A 369 -9.07 2.31 -7.37
CA SER A 369 -7.92 2.77 -6.57
C SER A 369 -7.98 4.28 -6.36
N ARG A 370 -7.88 4.71 -5.11
CA ARG A 370 -7.83 6.12 -4.69
C ARG A 370 -6.45 6.71 -4.90
#